data_9b01912a18e19bf7273e0e70fad30760
#
_entry.id   9b01912a18e19bf7273e0e70fad30760
#
_cell.length_a   1.000
_cell.length_b   1.000
_cell.length_c   1.000
_cell.angle_alpha   90.00
_cell.angle_beta   90.00
_cell.angle_gamma   90.00
#
_symmetry.space_group_name_H-M   'P 1'
#
loop_
_entity.id
_entity.type
_entity.pdbx_description
1 polymer ?
#
loop_
_entity_poly.entity_id
_entity_poly.type
_entity_poly.pdbx_seq_one_letter_code
_entity_poly.pdbx_strand_id
1 'polypeptide(L)'
;MKNIFLVICTTCISLSVLQAQTKLPPVDKSPMDMSYYPNGYPVLKIQDKITGPLVARVIYSRPQKNGRVIFGELLEYGKVWRLGANEATEIEFYREVKLNNKKVKKGRYTMYAIPYADKWTFIINKENDTWGSFKYDEKKDLLRFDVPTQKQTEITEEFVMVFEKSVTGASLIIAWDDVKLNLPIVF
;
A
#
# COMPACT_ATOMS: atom_id res chain seq x y z
N MET A 1 29.39 7.49 -82.99
CA MET A 1 28.78 8.25 -81.88
C MET A 1 27.97 7.25 -81.06
N LYS A 2 28.44 6.87 -79.88
CA LYS A 2 27.77 5.88 -79.00
C LYS A 2 27.03 6.63 -77.86
N ASN A 3 25.72 6.58 -77.89
CA ASN A 3 24.88 7.14 -76.82
C ASN A 3 24.86 6.18 -75.64
N ILE A 4 25.42 6.62 -74.48
CA ILE A 4 25.35 5.89 -73.21
C ILE A 4 24.10 6.42 -72.51
N PHE A 5 23.09 5.57 -72.35
CA PHE A 5 21.93 5.81 -71.52
C PHE A 5 22.31 5.48 -70.09
N LEU A 6 22.35 6.50 -69.23
CA LEU A 6 22.54 6.36 -67.77
C LEU A 6 21.19 6.09 -67.16
N VAL A 7 20.96 4.85 -66.70
CA VAL A 7 19.77 4.47 -65.93
C VAL A 7 20.06 4.78 -64.50
N ILE A 8 19.42 5.83 -63.95
CA ILE A 8 19.43 6.14 -62.48
C ILE A 8 18.37 5.27 -61.80
N CYS A 9 18.83 4.24 -61.12
CA CYS A 9 17.99 3.39 -60.30
C CYS A 9 17.74 4.07 -58.93
N THR A 10 16.58 4.72 -58.77
CA THR A 10 16.18 5.36 -57.50
C THR A 10 15.62 4.30 -56.56
N THR A 11 16.45 3.80 -55.67
CA THR A 11 16.00 2.90 -54.58
C THR A 11 15.28 3.72 -53.52
N CYS A 12 13.95 3.67 -53.51
CA CYS A 12 13.14 4.17 -52.41
C CYS A 12 13.34 3.28 -51.18
N ILE A 13 14.16 3.74 -50.22
CA ILE A 13 14.27 3.12 -48.90
C ILE A 13 13.04 3.53 -48.11
N SER A 14 12.05 2.64 -48.05
CA SER A 14 10.90 2.77 -47.16
C SER A 14 11.38 2.58 -45.74
N LEU A 15 11.57 3.68 -44.98
CA LEU A 15 11.75 3.62 -43.54
C LEU A 15 10.41 3.18 -42.90
N SER A 16 10.27 1.89 -42.66
CA SER A 16 9.21 1.37 -41.82
C SER A 16 9.49 1.81 -40.39
N VAL A 17 8.80 2.83 -39.91
CA VAL A 17 8.78 3.19 -38.51
C VAL A 17 8.08 2.04 -37.78
N LEU A 18 8.85 1.12 -37.18
CA LEU A 18 8.31 0.15 -36.22
C LEU A 18 7.80 0.92 -35.04
N GLN A 19 6.52 1.24 -35.01
CA GLN A 19 5.86 1.66 -33.77
C GLN A 19 5.76 0.41 -32.87
N ALA A 20 6.67 0.32 -31.91
CA ALA A 20 6.54 -0.65 -30.84
C ALA A 20 5.24 -0.33 -30.08
N GLN A 21 4.19 -1.13 -30.30
CA GLN A 21 2.98 -1.03 -29.51
C GLN A 21 3.33 -1.36 -28.05
N THR A 22 3.14 -0.39 -27.15
CA THR A 22 3.29 -0.62 -25.72
C THR A 22 2.26 -1.65 -25.30
N LYS A 23 2.72 -2.85 -24.94
CA LYS A 23 1.84 -3.89 -24.40
C LYS A 23 1.33 -3.42 -23.04
N LEU A 24 0.03 -3.20 -22.94
CA LEU A 24 -0.59 -2.84 -21.65
C LEU A 24 -0.42 -3.98 -20.66
N PRO A 25 -0.04 -3.67 -19.39
CA PRO A 25 0.09 -4.69 -18.36
C PRO A 25 -1.28 -5.25 -17.98
N PRO A 26 -1.37 -6.52 -17.56
CA PRO A 26 -2.58 -7.07 -16.95
C PRO A 26 -2.84 -6.39 -15.60
N VAL A 27 -4.06 -6.57 -15.06
CA VAL A 27 -4.37 -6.18 -13.68
C VAL A 27 -3.47 -6.96 -12.72
N ASP A 28 -2.90 -6.25 -11.74
CA ASP A 28 -2.04 -6.89 -10.73
C ASP A 28 -2.83 -7.89 -9.87
N LYS A 29 -2.18 -8.98 -9.46
CA LYS A 29 -2.79 -10.02 -8.62
C LYS A 29 -3.01 -9.57 -7.17
N SER A 30 -2.39 -8.48 -6.78
CA SER A 30 -2.51 -7.83 -5.48
C SER A 30 -2.89 -6.36 -5.69
N PRO A 31 -4.11 -6.07 -6.15
CA PRO A 31 -4.50 -4.72 -6.55
C PRO A 31 -4.36 -3.74 -5.39
N MET A 32 -4.06 -2.49 -5.75
CA MET A 32 -4.05 -1.38 -4.78
C MET A 32 -5.46 -1.06 -4.32
N ASP A 33 -5.59 -0.75 -3.04
CA ASP A 33 -6.81 -0.32 -2.40
C ASP A 33 -6.53 0.85 -1.45
N MET A 34 -7.59 1.52 -1.00
CA MET A 34 -7.46 2.62 -0.06
C MET A 34 -8.64 2.68 0.90
N SER A 35 -8.35 3.06 2.13
CA SER A 35 -9.34 3.30 3.15
C SER A 35 -9.20 4.70 3.74
N TYR A 36 -10.31 5.29 4.17
CA TYR A 36 -10.39 6.67 4.67
C TYR A 36 -10.96 6.72 6.08
N TYR A 37 -10.54 7.72 6.86
CA TYR A 37 -11.28 8.11 8.05
C TYR A 37 -11.67 9.59 7.99
N PRO A 38 -12.95 9.93 8.06
CA PRO A 38 -14.12 9.04 8.24
C PRO A 38 -14.29 8.04 7.10
N ASN A 39 -14.80 6.85 7.44
CA ASN A 39 -15.02 5.79 6.46
C ASN A 39 -15.96 6.27 5.34
N GLY A 40 -15.65 5.91 4.09
CA GLY A 40 -16.42 6.32 2.91
C GLY A 40 -16.35 7.83 2.61
N TYR A 41 -15.34 8.55 3.11
CA TYR A 41 -15.23 10.00 2.98
C TYR A 41 -15.51 10.56 1.58
N PRO A 42 -14.99 10.02 0.45
CA PRO A 42 -15.29 10.55 -0.88
C PRO A 42 -16.78 10.43 -1.25
N VAL A 43 -17.43 9.33 -0.86
CA VAL A 43 -18.86 9.09 -1.11
C VAL A 43 -19.70 10.04 -0.25
N LEU A 44 -19.35 10.21 1.02
CA LEU A 44 -20.01 11.17 1.90
C LEU A 44 -19.86 12.59 1.39
N LYS A 45 -18.70 12.91 0.79
CA LYS A 45 -18.44 14.23 0.22
C LYS A 45 -19.36 14.55 -0.95
N ILE A 46 -19.53 13.64 -1.90
CA ILE A 46 -20.41 13.88 -3.07
C ILE A 46 -21.89 13.91 -2.68
N GLN A 47 -22.23 13.33 -1.53
CA GLN A 47 -23.60 13.33 -0.99
C GLN A 47 -23.88 14.50 -0.03
N ASP A 48 -22.95 15.42 0.17
CA ASP A 48 -23.02 16.52 1.14
C ASP A 48 -23.31 16.03 2.58
N LYS A 49 -22.83 14.80 2.91
CA LYS A 49 -23.02 14.15 4.23
C LYS A 49 -21.77 14.12 5.09
N ILE A 50 -20.79 14.96 4.79
CA ILE A 50 -19.56 15.04 5.59
C ILE A 50 -19.90 15.66 6.95
N THR A 51 -19.55 14.96 8.03
CA THR A 51 -19.72 15.43 9.42
C THR A 51 -18.44 16.02 10.01
N GLY A 52 -17.31 15.99 9.28
CA GLY A 52 -16.04 16.49 9.76
C GLY A 52 -14.93 16.38 8.70
N PRO A 53 -13.74 16.92 8.97
CA PRO A 53 -12.63 16.90 8.03
C PRO A 53 -12.08 15.48 7.83
N LEU A 54 -11.42 15.25 6.67
CA LEU A 54 -10.60 14.07 6.47
C LEU A 54 -9.47 14.04 7.49
N VAL A 55 -9.30 12.92 8.19
CA VAL A 55 -8.31 12.74 9.25
C VAL A 55 -7.17 11.85 8.80
N ALA A 56 -7.48 10.72 8.17
CA ALA A 56 -6.49 9.75 7.72
C ALA A 56 -6.92 9.07 6.41
N ARG A 57 -5.92 8.62 5.66
CA ARG A 57 -6.05 7.74 4.51
C ARG A 57 -4.93 6.71 4.55
N VAL A 58 -5.21 5.47 4.25
CA VAL A 58 -4.21 4.42 4.00
C VAL A 58 -4.34 3.94 2.57
N ILE A 59 -3.21 3.75 1.89
CA ILE A 59 -3.10 3.17 0.55
C ILE A 59 -2.24 1.92 0.68
N TYR A 60 -2.73 0.79 0.19
CA TYR A 60 -2.08 -0.52 0.39
C TYR A 60 -2.45 -1.49 -0.71
N SER A 61 -1.64 -2.53 -0.92
CA SER A 61 -1.98 -3.62 -1.84
C SER A 61 -2.65 -4.76 -1.09
N ARG A 62 -3.56 -5.47 -1.77
CA ARG A 62 -4.36 -6.58 -1.22
C ARG A 62 -3.90 -7.93 -1.74
N PRO A 63 -2.78 -8.51 -1.24
CA PRO A 63 -2.42 -9.87 -1.58
C PRO A 63 -3.47 -10.86 -1.07
N GLN A 64 -3.68 -11.92 -1.85
CA GLN A 64 -4.56 -13.04 -1.52
C GLN A 64 -3.78 -14.15 -0.81
N LYS A 65 -4.44 -14.87 0.07
CA LYS A 65 -3.88 -16.06 0.74
C LYS A 65 -3.61 -17.20 -0.25
N ASN A 66 -4.58 -17.51 -1.11
CA ASN A 66 -4.49 -18.56 -2.13
C ASN A 66 -4.01 -19.90 -1.55
N GLY A 67 -4.57 -20.35 -0.44
CA GLY A 67 -4.24 -21.60 0.20
C GLY A 67 -2.85 -21.68 0.88
N ARG A 68 -2.07 -20.58 0.88
CA ARG A 68 -0.73 -20.53 1.49
C ARG A 68 -0.82 -20.35 3.00
N VAL A 69 0.18 -20.81 3.72
CA VAL A 69 0.42 -20.41 5.12
C VAL A 69 1.06 -19.02 5.11
N ILE A 70 0.37 -18.05 5.68
CA ILE A 70 0.82 -16.65 5.61
C ILE A 70 1.87 -16.36 6.67
N PHE A 71 1.51 -16.48 7.95
CA PHE A 71 2.38 -16.08 9.05
C PHE A 71 3.28 -17.25 9.48
N GLY A 72 4.58 -16.99 9.53
CA GLY A 72 5.61 -17.99 9.83
C GLY A 72 6.23 -18.65 8.59
N GLU A 73 5.55 -18.62 7.42
CA GLU A 73 6.08 -19.15 6.15
C GLU A 73 6.24 -18.05 5.11
N LEU A 74 5.13 -17.58 4.49
CA LEU A 74 5.22 -16.51 3.51
C LEU A 74 5.77 -15.22 4.11
N LEU A 75 5.34 -14.88 5.31
CA LEU A 75 5.82 -13.78 6.12
C LEU A 75 6.57 -14.35 7.33
N GLU A 76 7.90 -14.36 7.23
CA GLU A 76 8.75 -14.81 8.32
C GLU A 76 8.57 -13.93 9.56
N TYR A 77 8.42 -14.55 10.73
CA TYR A 77 8.37 -13.83 11.99
C TYR A 77 9.69 -13.08 12.26
N GLY A 78 9.57 -11.88 12.83
CA GLY A 78 10.74 -11.05 13.15
C GLY A 78 11.35 -10.30 11.95
N LYS A 79 10.78 -10.41 10.74
CA LYS A 79 11.25 -9.70 9.56
C LYS A 79 10.38 -8.49 9.23
N VAL A 80 11.00 -7.42 8.74
CA VAL A 80 10.27 -6.23 8.29
C VAL A 80 9.47 -6.55 7.04
N TRP A 81 8.18 -6.37 7.12
CA TRP A 81 7.22 -6.54 6.04
C TRP A 81 6.61 -5.20 5.60
N ARG A 82 6.51 -5.02 4.29
CA ARG A 82 5.94 -3.82 3.64
C ARG A 82 4.43 -3.61 3.88
N LEU A 83 3.82 -4.48 4.68
CA LEU A 83 2.41 -4.44 5.08
C LEU A 83 1.45 -4.49 3.88
N GLY A 84 1.70 -5.43 2.97
CA GLY A 84 0.99 -5.63 1.71
C GLY A 84 1.85 -6.36 0.69
N ALA A 85 1.66 -6.06 -0.59
CA ALA A 85 2.45 -6.55 -1.72
C ALA A 85 2.93 -5.36 -2.55
N ASN A 86 3.91 -5.57 -3.45
CA ASN A 86 4.46 -4.57 -4.35
C ASN A 86 5.00 -3.34 -3.59
N GLU A 87 4.36 -2.17 -3.72
CA GLU A 87 4.68 -0.98 -2.95
C GLU A 87 4.45 -1.19 -1.45
N ALA A 88 5.21 -0.51 -0.64
CA ALA A 88 4.96 -0.48 0.80
C ALA A 88 3.72 0.36 1.10
N THR A 89 2.94 -0.09 2.09
CA THR A 89 1.75 0.62 2.55
C THR A 89 2.08 2.03 3.00
N GLU A 90 1.30 3.01 2.59
CA GLU A 90 1.42 4.38 3.04
C GLU A 90 0.18 4.82 3.81
N ILE A 91 0.41 5.57 4.90
CA ILE A 91 -0.63 6.26 5.66
C ILE A 91 -0.41 7.76 5.60
N GLU A 92 -1.47 8.50 5.32
CA GLU A 92 -1.46 9.95 5.34
C GLU A 92 -2.37 10.46 6.45
N PHE A 93 -1.82 11.29 7.34
CA PHE A 93 -2.58 12.01 8.36
C PHE A 93 -2.79 13.46 7.93
N TYR A 94 -4.03 13.92 7.92
CA TYR A 94 -4.43 15.28 7.55
C TYR A 94 -4.43 16.23 8.73
N ARG A 95 -4.16 15.73 9.92
CA ARG A 95 -3.97 16.46 11.18
C ARG A 95 -2.96 15.73 12.08
N GLU A 96 -2.56 16.35 13.20
CA GLU A 96 -1.80 15.65 14.24
C GLU A 96 -2.67 14.57 14.88
N VAL A 97 -2.10 13.38 15.06
CA VAL A 97 -2.70 12.23 15.73
C VAL A 97 -1.74 11.66 16.78
N LYS A 98 -2.22 10.75 17.60
CA LYS A 98 -1.38 9.95 18.50
C LYS A 98 -1.48 8.48 18.12
N LEU A 99 -0.33 7.83 17.96
CA LEU A 99 -0.18 6.38 17.85
C LEU A 99 0.60 5.91 19.07
N ASN A 100 0.08 4.95 19.82
CA ASN A 100 0.70 4.47 21.07
C ASN A 100 1.17 5.63 21.97
N ASN A 101 0.31 6.62 22.22
CA ASN A 101 0.57 7.83 23.01
C ASN A 101 1.68 8.77 22.48
N LYS A 102 2.28 8.48 21.33
CA LYS A 102 3.25 9.35 20.68
C LYS A 102 2.59 10.21 19.61
N LYS A 103 2.90 11.49 19.59
CA LYS A 103 2.39 12.43 18.58
C LYS A 103 3.02 12.17 17.23
N VAL A 104 2.18 12.06 16.21
CA VAL A 104 2.55 12.00 14.80
C VAL A 104 1.94 13.21 14.11
N LYS A 105 2.78 14.03 13.50
CA LYS A 105 2.36 15.26 12.82
C LYS A 105 1.56 14.90 11.56
N LYS A 106 0.79 15.87 11.06
CA LYS A 106 0.23 15.82 9.71
C LYS A 106 1.34 15.50 8.70
N GLY A 107 1.06 14.55 7.77
CA GLY A 107 2.01 14.15 6.75
C GLY A 107 1.74 12.75 6.21
N ARG A 108 2.52 12.34 5.20
CA ARG A 108 2.53 11.03 4.59
C ARG A 108 3.71 10.22 5.14
N TYR A 109 3.47 8.98 5.46
CA TYR A 109 4.43 8.07 6.07
C TYR A 109 4.28 6.67 5.47
N THR A 110 5.38 5.95 5.34
CA THR A 110 5.30 4.52 5.03
C THR A 110 5.07 3.73 6.32
N MET A 111 4.16 2.77 6.25
CA MET A 111 3.91 1.80 7.31
C MET A 111 4.56 0.48 6.99
N TYR A 112 5.41 0.00 7.89
CA TYR A 112 5.88 -1.37 7.91
C TYR A 112 5.36 -2.10 9.14
N ALA A 113 5.43 -3.43 9.11
CA ALA A 113 5.19 -4.26 10.29
C ALA A 113 6.26 -5.33 10.41
N ILE A 114 6.53 -5.75 11.63
CA ILE A 114 7.31 -6.95 11.95
C ILE A 114 6.34 -7.93 12.60
N PRO A 115 5.85 -8.95 11.88
CA PRO A 115 4.92 -9.92 12.44
C PRO A 115 5.61 -10.82 13.48
N TYR A 116 4.89 -11.13 14.55
CA TYR A 116 5.13 -12.20 15.51
C TYR A 116 3.81 -12.96 15.75
N ALA A 117 3.87 -14.05 16.44
CA ALA A 117 2.69 -14.89 16.67
C ALA A 117 1.62 -14.21 17.54
N ASP A 118 2.04 -13.41 18.53
CA ASP A 118 1.19 -12.79 19.54
C ASP A 118 0.98 -11.28 19.34
N LYS A 119 1.80 -10.65 18.48
CA LYS A 119 1.77 -9.21 18.23
C LYS A 119 2.41 -8.88 16.89
N TRP A 120 2.17 -7.66 16.40
CA TRP A 120 2.99 -7.07 15.35
C TRP A 120 3.63 -5.78 15.87
N THR A 121 4.91 -5.59 15.56
CA THR A 121 5.57 -4.29 15.77
C THR A 121 5.34 -3.43 14.53
N PHE A 122 4.53 -2.39 14.66
CA PHE A 122 4.33 -1.40 13.60
C PHE A 122 5.46 -0.38 13.60
N ILE A 123 5.81 0.04 12.40
CA ILE A 123 6.85 1.05 12.14
C ILE A 123 6.22 2.14 11.29
N ILE A 124 6.33 3.38 11.74
CA ILE A 124 6.02 4.58 10.95
C ILE A 124 7.35 5.18 10.49
N ASN A 125 7.59 5.16 9.19
CA ASN A 125 8.83 5.60 8.57
C ASN A 125 8.60 6.86 7.73
N LYS A 126 9.59 7.75 7.69
CA LYS A 126 9.52 9.04 6.98
C LYS A 126 9.77 8.94 5.49
N GLU A 127 10.34 7.83 5.02
CA GLU A 127 10.54 7.60 3.59
C GLU A 127 9.23 7.19 2.95
N ASN A 128 8.95 7.73 1.76
CA ASN A 128 7.75 7.43 1.00
C ASN A 128 8.12 6.90 -0.39
N ASP A 129 7.11 6.46 -1.14
CA ASP A 129 7.25 6.01 -2.54
C ASP A 129 8.22 4.81 -2.66
N THR A 130 8.17 3.87 -1.69
CA THR A 130 9.09 2.73 -1.63
C THR A 130 8.47 1.46 -2.20
N TRP A 131 9.27 0.69 -2.93
CA TRP A 131 8.92 -0.65 -3.39
C TRP A 131 9.40 -1.70 -2.38
N GLY A 132 8.45 -2.42 -1.76
CA GLY A 132 8.80 -3.46 -0.78
C GLY A 132 9.45 -2.92 0.49
N SER A 133 10.25 -3.77 1.12
CA SER A 133 11.10 -3.41 2.28
C SER A 133 12.59 -3.59 2.00
N PHE A 134 12.99 -3.71 0.72
CA PHE A 134 14.37 -4.04 0.34
C PHE A 134 15.40 -2.95 0.69
N LYS A 135 14.97 -1.70 0.70
CA LYS A 135 15.79 -0.53 1.06
C LYS A 135 15.32 0.12 2.35
N TYR A 136 14.67 -0.65 3.22
CA TYR A 136 14.23 -0.15 4.50
C TYR A 136 15.42 0.39 5.30
N ASP A 137 15.28 1.64 5.79
CA ASP A 137 16.27 2.33 6.61
C ASP A 137 15.66 2.69 7.96
N GLU A 138 16.10 2.01 9.03
CA GLU A 138 15.60 2.23 10.38
C GLU A 138 15.93 3.63 10.94
N LYS A 139 16.95 4.33 10.39
CA LYS A 139 17.26 5.71 10.77
C LYS A 139 16.18 6.70 10.40
N LYS A 140 15.29 6.31 9.48
CA LYS A 140 14.13 7.10 9.05
C LYS A 140 12.87 6.78 9.85
N ASP A 141 12.93 5.86 10.81
CA ASP A 141 11.80 5.55 11.67
C ASP A 141 11.43 6.75 12.55
N LEU A 142 10.17 7.10 12.52
CA LEU A 142 9.60 8.08 13.42
C LEU A 142 9.13 7.43 14.71
N LEU A 143 8.58 6.22 14.60
CA LEU A 143 7.94 5.51 15.72
C LEU A 143 7.92 4.01 15.46
N ARG A 144 8.17 3.21 16.50
CA ARG A 144 7.87 1.77 16.57
C ARG A 144 6.99 1.48 17.78
N PHE A 145 6.03 0.60 17.64
CA PHE A 145 5.15 0.19 18.73
C PHE A 145 4.48 -1.15 18.42
N ASP A 146 4.15 -1.86 19.49
CA ASP A 146 3.52 -3.18 19.40
C ASP A 146 2.00 -3.07 19.45
N VAL A 147 1.33 -3.91 18.66
CA VAL A 147 -0.11 -4.12 18.68
C VAL A 147 -0.37 -5.62 18.79
N PRO A 148 -1.13 -6.08 19.78
CA PRO A 148 -1.42 -7.50 19.95
C PRO A 148 -2.27 -8.04 18.80
N THR A 149 -2.00 -9.28 18.39
CA THR A 149 -2.84 -10.02 17.45
C THR A 149 -4.06 -10.60 18.11
N GLN A 150 -5.12 -10.73 17.33
CA GLN A 150 -6.32 -11.46 17.69
C GLN A 150 -6.54 -12.57 16.68
N LYS A 151 -6.72 -13.79 17.14
CA LYS A 151 -7.14 -14.88 16.26
C LYS A 151 -8.62 -14.73 15.92
N GLN A 152 -8.96 -14.97 14.68
CA GLN A 152 -10.34 -15.01 14.20
C GLN A 152 -10.68 -16.41 13.67
N THR A 153 -11.94 -16.79 13.77
CA THR A 153 -12.43 -18.09 13.28
C THR A 153 -12.64 -18.09 11.78
N GLU A 154 -13.01 -16.94 11.22
CA GLU A 154 -13.21 -16.77 9.79
C GLU A 154 -11.89 -16.35 9.13
N ILE A 155 -11.55 -17.04 8.05
CA ILE A 155 -10.35 -16.73 7.27
C ILE A 155 -10.60 -15.52 6.38
N THR A 156 -9.75 -14.50 6.51
CA THR A 156 -9.72 -13.34 5.61
C THR A 156 -8.80 -13.67 4.44
N GLU A 157 -9.37 -13.92 3.27
CA GLU A 157 -8.62 -14.35 2.08
C GLU A 157 -7.71 -13.24 1.54
N GLU A 158 -8.22 -12.02 1.40
CA GLU A 158 -7.45 -10.86 0.95
C GLU A 158 -6.99 -10.02 2.13
N PHE A 159 -5.73 -9.61 2.13
CA PHE A 159 -5.24 -8.62 3.08
C PHE A 159 -6.11 -7.36 3.03
N VAL A 160 -6.57 -6.89 4.18
CA VAL A 160 -7.51 -5.76 4.27
C VAL A 160 -7.15 -4.80 5.38
N MET A 161 -7.34 -3.50 5.10
CA MET A 161 -7.28 -2.41 6.06
C MET A 161 -8.54 -1.56 5.97
N VAL A 162 -9.20 -1.33 7.09
CA VAL A 162 -10.40 -0.48 7.15
C VAL A 162 -10.40 0.35 8.42
N PHE A 163 -10.79 1.63 8.30
CA PHE A 163 -10.96 2.47 9.47
C PHE A 163 -12.34 2.28 10.07
N GLU A 164 -12.38 2.21 11.40
CA GLU A 164 -13.61 2.23 12.19
C GLU A 164 -13.55 3.38 13.20
N LYS A 165 -14.74 3.87 13.59
CA LYS A 165 -14.85 4.87 14.65
C LYS A 165 -14.52 4.23 16.01
N SER A 166 -13.72 4.91 16.83
CA SER A 166 -13.48 4.54 18.22
C SER A 166 -13.88 5.66 19.17
N VAL A 167 -13.88 5.38 20.47
CA VAL A 167 -14.24 6.37 21.51
C VAL A 167 -13.28 7.57 21.51
N THR A 168 -12.01 7.35 21.22
CA THR A 168 -10.96 8.38 21.28
C THR A 168 -10.48 8.85 19.91
N GLY A 169 -11.16 8.44 18.82
CA GLY A 169 -10.76 8.80 17.46
C GLY A 169 -11.13 7.72 16.46
N ALA A 170 -10.16 6.98 15.94
CA ALA A 170 -10.34 5.89 15.00
C ALA A 170 -9.57 4.64 15.43
N SER A 171 -9.91 3.50 14.84
CA SER A 171 -9.13 2.28 14.85
C SER A 171 -8.89 1.84 13.42
N LEU A 172 -7.63 1.60 13.02
CA LEU A 172 -7.32 0.94 11.76
C LEU A 172 -7.36 -0.57 12.01
N ILE A 173 -8.40 -1.21 11.48
CA ILE A 173 -8.55 -2.67 11.50
C ILE A 173 -7.69 -3.23 10.38
N ILE A 174 -6.88 -4.22 10.69
CA ILE A 174 -6.02 -4.91 9.74
C ILE A 174 -6.29 -6.41 9.89
N ALA A 175 -6.59 -7.08 8.78
CA ALA A 175 -6.86 -8.52 8.83
C ALA A 175 -6.27 -9.24 7.62
N TRP A 176 -5.78 -10.44 7.83
CA TRP A 176 -5.38 -11.39 6.82
C TRP A 176 -5.28 -12.79 7.43
N ASP A 177 -5.68 -13.82 6.66
CA ASP A 177 -5.73 -15.20 7.15
C ASP A 177 -6.58 -15.28 8.44
N ASP A 178 -6.07 -15.87 9.49
CA ASP A 178 -6.71 -16.01 10.80
C ASP A 178 -6.31 -14.91 11.81
N VAL A 179 -5.62 -13.87 11.34
CA VAL A 179 -5.10 -12.78 12.20
C VAL A 179 -5.83 -11.49 11.95
N LYS A 180 -6.25 -10.84 13.04
CA LYS A 180 -6.83 -9.49 13.07
C LYS A 180 -6.10 -8.62 14.09
N LEU A 181 -5.94 -7.35 13.78
CA LEU A 181 -5.37 -6.33 14.67
C LEU A 181 -6.23 -5.08 14.68
N ASN A 182 -6.22 -4.40 15.83
CA ASN A 182 -6.81 -3.08 16.03
C ASN A 182 -5.69 -2.10 16.35
N LEU A 183 -5.40 -1.18 15.44
CA LEU A 183 -4.40 -0.13 15.64
C LEU A 183 -5.11 1.17 16.02
N PRO A 184 -5.05 1.61 17.31
CA PRO A 184 -5.72 2.81 17.76
C PRO A 184 -5.06 4.08 17.22
N ILE A 185 -5.88 5.03 16.77
CA ILE A 185 -5.46 6.37 16.30
C ILE A 185 -6.27 7.40 17.08
N VAL A 186 -5.61 8.14 17.95
CA VAL A 186 -6.25 9.12 18.85
C VAL A 186 -6.07 10.54 18.31
N PHE A 187 -7.15 11.35 18.31
CA PHE A 187 -7.11 12.74 17.82
C PHE A 187 -8.24 13.60 18.40
#